data_b76b8ded9f82a0ee02c280449797c534
#
_entry.id   b76b8ded9f82a0ee02c280449797c534
#
_cell.length_a   1.000
_cell.length_b   1.000
_cell.length_c   1.000
_cell.angle_alpha   90.00
_cell.angle_beta   90.00
_cell.angle_gamma   90.00
#
_symmetry.space_group_name_H-M   'P 1'
#
loop_
_entity.id
_entity.type
_entity.pdbx_description
1 polymer ?
#
loop_
_entity_poly.entity_id
_entity_poly.type
_entity_poly.pdbx_seq_one_letter_code
_entity_poly.pdbx_strand_id
1 'polypeptide(L)'
;VLSKKNHLLYLYTKDDSYELIPTSQSMKPYKIAIFFSGLERSLKNSKYNLRQDECKAAAYALMGYAGMDYGTFADTRLRDVPYEVFEAYKDHLPELWRRRAEHYYSEFARAEKGAELWRKGDLEGYGQLVFESGKSSIYSYECGCDELKKLYEIMRNTDGIYGGRFSGAGFKGCCMALVDPEKVEDIKVKVTEEYLKAFPELEGRYSAYVCESADGVRL
;
A
#
# COMPACT_ATOMS: atom_id res chain seq x y z
N VAL A 1 11.46 14.80 -0.83
CA VAL A 1 12.83 15.15 -0.43
C VAL A 1 13.79 13.99 -0.70
N LEU A 2 13.47 12.75 -0.28
CA LEU A 2 14.39 11.59 -0.38
C LEU A 2 14.37 10.89 -1.75
N SER A 3 13.39 11.18 -2.62
CA SER A 3 13.26 10.50 -3.89
C SER A 3 14.41 10.83 -4.85
N LYS A 4 14.74 9.86 -5.72
CA LYS A 4 15.72 9.99 -6.80
C LYS A 4 15.14 9.37 -8.06
N LYS A 5 15.32 10.04 -9.19
CA LYS A 5 14.86 9.53 -10.49
C LYS A 5 15.42 8.12 -10.75
N ASN A 6 14.58 7.22 -11.24
CA ASN A 6 14.91 5.83 -11.53
C ASN A 6 15.41 5.03 -10.32
N HIS A 7 14.87 5.34 -9.12
CA HIS A 7 15.16 4.58 -7.91
C HIS A 7 13.86 4.26 -7.15
N LEU A 8 13.81 3.10 -6.54
CA LEU A 8 12.87 2.78 -5.49
C LEU A 8 13.44 3.29 -4.17
N LEU A 9 12.64 4.02 -3.40
CA LEU A 9 12.96 4.40 -2.04
C LEU A 9 12.47 3.30 -1.09
N TYR A 10 13.38 2.63 -0.41
CA TYR A 10 13.10 1.67 0.65
C TYR A 10 13.37 2.34 1.99
N LEU A 11 12.31 2.65 2.74
CA LEU A 11 12.37 3.44 3.97
C LEU A 11 12.03 2.59 5.18
N TYR A 12 12.90 2.59 6.19
CA TYR A 12 12.65 2.01 7.51
C TYR A 12 12.07 3.07 8.44
N THR A 13 10.79 2.95 8.74
CA THR A 13 10.06 3.94 9.56
C THR A 13 10.37 3.85 11.06
N LYS A 14 11.22 2.92 11.49
CA LYS A 14 11.63 2.79 12.90
C LYS A 14 12.70 3.81 13.29
N ASP A 15 13.65 4.05 12.38
CA ASP A 15 14.83 4.87 12.60
C ASP A 15 15.09 5.88 11.47
N ASP A 16 14.13 5.99 10.53
CA ASP A 16 14.17 6.84 9.34
C ASP A 16 15.35 6.56 8.40
N SER A 17 16.03 5.42 8.58
CA SER A 17 17.04 4.97 7.62
C SER A 17 16.39 4.58 6.30
N TYR A 18 17.12 4.73 5.20
CA TYR A 18 16.60 4.43 3.88
C TYR A 18 17.67 3.94 2.90
N GLU A 19 17.22 3.24 1.90
CA GLU A 19 18.02 2.81 0.75
C GLU A 19 17.38 3.33 -0.54
N LEU A 20 18.20 3.84 -1.45
CA LEU A 20 17.81 4.17 -2.81
C LEU A 20 18.25 3.04 -3.74
N ILE A 21 17.30 2.19 -4.13
CA ILE A 21 17.56 1.02 -4.98
C ILE A 21 17.40 1.43 -6.44
N PRO A 22 18.47 1.41 -7.26
CA PRO A 22 18.35 1.82 -8.66
C PRO A 22 17.45 0.87 -9.44
N THR A 23 16.72 1.41 -10.42
CA THR A 23 15.99 0.60 -11.40
C THR A 23 16.99 -0.15 -12.26
N SER A 24 16.88 -1.48 -12.33
CA SER A 24 17.75 -2.32 -13.14
C SER A 24 17.62 -1.97 -14.62
N GLN A 25 18.72 -2.02 -15.36
CA GLN A 25 18.70 -1.84 -16.83
C GLN A 25 17.92 -2.96 -17.56
N SER A 26 17.79 -4.12 -16.94
CA SER A 26 17.00 -5.24 -17.46
C SER A 26 15.52 -5.16 -17.14
N MET A 27 15.11 -4.19 -16.31
CA MET A 27 13.71 -4.03 -15.93
C MET A 27 12.88 -3.57 -17.12
N LYS A 28 11.70 -4.15 -17.31
CA LYS A 28 10.74 -3.68 -18.31
C LYS A 28 10.43 -2.19 -18.09
N PRO A 29 10.24 -1.42 -19.17
CA PRO A 29 9.81 -0.03 -19.02
C PRO A 29 8.45 0.06 -18.33
N TYR A 30 8.29 1.09 -17.52
CA TYR A 30 7.03 1.36 -16.82
C TYR A 30 6.80 2.86 -16.68
N LYS A 31 5.54 3.23 -16.50
CA LYS A 31 5.10 4.54 -16.01
C LYS A 31 4.27 4.38 -14.74
N ILE A 32 4.03 5.46 -14.05
CA ILE A 32 3.19 5.50 -12.85
C ILE A 32 1.88 6.17 -13.22
N ALA A 33 0.78 5.41 -13.17
CA ALA A 33 -0.56 5.97 -13.31
C ALA A 33 -1.14 6.30 -11.92
N ILE A 34 -1.83 7.43 -11.83
CA ILE A 34 -2.53 7.90 -10.63
C ILE A 34 -3.99 8.11 -11.01
N PHE A 35 -4.88 7.36 -10.38
CA PHE A 35 -6.33 7.46 -10.56
C PHE A 35 -6.94 8.12 -9.33
N PHE A 36 -7.25 9.41 -9.45
CA PHE A 36 -7.91 10.17 -8.37
C PHE A 36 -9.40 9.86 -8.37
N SER A 37 -9.91 9.38 -7.25
CA SER A 37 -11.30 8.92 -7.13
C SER A 37 -12.36 10.03 -7.21
N GLY A 38 -11.98 11.30 -7.24
CA GLY A 38 -12.92 12.43 -7.14
C GLY A 38 -13.34 12.76 -5.71
N LEU A 39 -12.84 12.01 -4.72
CA LEU A 39 -13.15 12.24 -3.31
C LEU A 39 -11.98 12.94 -2.59
N GLU A 40 -12.24 14.14 -2.11
CA GLU A 40 -11.27 14.87 -1.32
C GLU A 40 -11.00 14.22 0.05
N ARG A 41 -9.75 14.29 0.49
CA ARG A 41 -9.34 13.78 1.80
C ARG A 41 -10.03 14.56 2.92
N SER A 42 -10.71 13.85 3.79
CA SER A 42 -11.07 14.35 5.12
C SER A 42 -10.57 13.37 6.17
N LEU A 43 -9.67 13.80 7.02
CA LEU A 43 -9.22 12.99 8.17
C LEU A 43 -10.27 12.96 9.28
N LYS A 44 -11.18 13.94 9.30
CA LYS A 44 -12.32 13.95 10.22
C LYS A 44 -13.22 12.76 9.90
N ASN A 45 -13.50 11.93 10.90
CA ASN A 45 -14.36 10.75 10.82
C ASN A 45 -13.79 9.56 10.00
N SER A 46 -12.49 9.55 9.68
CA SER A 46 -11.89 8.34 9.11
C SER A 46 -11.65 7.29 10.21
N LYS A 47 -11.74 6.00 9.84
CA LYS A 47 -11.38 4.91 10.76
C LYS A 47 -9.86 4.76 10.95
N TYR A 48 -9.05 5.73 10.54
CA TYR A 48 -7.59 5.66 10.59
C TYR A 48 -7.06 5.45 12.01
N ASN A 49 -7.50 6.27 12.95
CA ASN A 49 -7.07 6.14 14.35
C ASN A 49 -7.51 4.80 14.96
N LEU A 50 -8.74 4.36 14.64
CA LEU A 50 -9.23 3.05 15.09
C LEU A 50 -8.31 1.93 14.61
N ARG A 51 -7.84 1.95 13.35
CA ARG A 51 -6.90 0.95 12.82
C ARG A 51 -5.56 0.97 13.55
N GLN A 52 -5.06 2.15 13.89
CA GLN A 52 -3.85 2.28 14.69
C GLN A 52 -4.04 1.71 16.10
N ASP A 53 -5.17 1.99 16.74
CA ASP A 53 -5.45 1.50 18.09
C ASP A 53 -5.64 -0.03 18.10
N GLU A 54 -6.27 -0.61 17.08
CA GLU A 54 -6.36 -2.07 16.90
C GLU A 54 -4.97 -2.72 16.76
N CYS A 55 -4.05 -2.09 16.00
CA CYS A 55 -2.65 -2.55 15.90
C CYS A 55 -1.91 -2.46 17.23
N LYS A 56 -2.08 -1.37 17.98
CA LYS A 56 -1.50 -1.22 19.33
C LYS A 56 -2.04 -2.27 20.29
N ALA A 57 -3.35 -2.51 20.26
CA ALA A 57 -4.00 -3.50 21.10
C ALA A 57 -3.47 -4.92 20.80
N ALA A 58 -3.29 -5.26 19.52
CA ALA A 58 -2.68 -6.52 19.14
C ALA A 58 -1.25 -6.65 19.67
N ALA A 59 -0.42 -5.62 19.48
CA ALA A 59 0.96 -5.62 19.97
C ALA A 59 1.03 -5.75 21.50
N TYR A 60 0.22 -4.97 22.22
CA TYR A 60 0.17 -4.98 23.69
C TYR A 60 -0.24 -6.34 24.24
N ALA A 61 -1.26 -6.96 23.64
CA ALA A 61 -1.71 -8.30 24.02
C ALA A 61 -0.64 -9.36 23.76
N LEU A 62 0.01 -9.34 22.58
CA LEU A 62 1.08 -10.28 22.23
C LEU A 62 2.27 -10.20 23.19
N MET A 63 2.70 -8.98 23.54
CA MET A 63 3.76 -8.79 24.53
C MET A 63 3.36 -9.35 25.89
N GLY A 64 2.10 -9.09 26.33
CA GLY A 64 1.59 -9.63 27.57
C GLY A 64 1.55 -11.17 27.60
N TYR A 65 1.08 -11.81 26.50
CA TYR A 65 1.05 -13.28 26.40
C TYR A 65 2.45 -13.90 26.44
N ALA A 66 3.43 -13.23 25.83
CA ALA A 66 4.83 -13.69 25.80
C ALA A 66 5.62 -13.35 27.06
N GLY A 67 5.03 -12.66 28.04
CA GLY A 67 5.75 -12.19 29.21
C GLY A 67 6.88 -11.19 28.90
N MET A 68 6.76 -10.48 27.80
CA MET A 68 7.72 -9.45 27.39
C MET A 68 7.52 -8.19 28.24
N ASP A 69 8.62 -7.47 28.46
CA ASP A 69 8.55 -6.12 29.03
C ASP A 69 7.88 -5.16 28.03
N TYR A 70 6.89 -4.41 28.46
CA TYR A 70 6.16 -3.47 27.62
C TYR A 70 5.90 -2.15 28.36
N GLY A 71 6.03 -1.05 27.62
CA GLY A 71 5.79 0.29 28.16
C GLY A 71 4.33 0.67 28.18
N THR A 72 4.02 1.93 27.84
CA THR A 72 2.65 2.39 27.80
C THR A 72 1.93 1.89 26.53
N PHE A 73 0.62 1.71 26.61
CA PHE A 73 -0.21 1.35 25.44
C PHE A 73 -0.01 2.32 24.26
N ALA A 74 0.17 3.61 24.55
CA ALA A 74 0.34 4.64 23.53
C ALA A 74 1.61 4.43 22.68
N ASP A 75 2.67 3.91 23.28
CA ASP A 75 3.99 3.73 22.65
C ASP A 75 4.19 2.36 22.03
N THR A 76 3.31 1.40 22.36
CA THR A 76 3.40 0.02 21.86
C THR A 76 3.13 -0.05 20.36
N ARG A 77 3.95 -0.81 19.63
CA ARG A 77 3.86 -1.01 18.18
C ARG A 77 4.10 -2.47 17.82
N LEU A 78 3.45 -2.97 16.75
CA LEU A 78 3.70 -4.32 16.23
C LEU A 78 5.15 -4.53 15.79
N ARG A 79 5.86 -3.49 15.39
CA ARG A 79 7.29 -3.55 15.03
C ARG A 79 8.22 -3.93 16.21
N ASP A 80 7.72 -3.80 17.42
CA ASP A 80 8.47 -4.13 18.64
C ASP A 80 8.18 -5.56 19.12
N VAL A 81 7.27 -6.26 18.46
CA VAL A 81 6.91 -7.66 18.73
C VAL A 81 7.58 -8.56 17.67
N PRO A 82 8.45 -9.51 18.09
CA PRO A 82 9.04 -10.49 17.16
C PRO A 82 7.97 -11.31 16.44
N TYR A 83 8.25 -11.68 15.17
CA TYR A 83 7.32 -12.48 14.37
C TYR A 83 7.00 -13.83 15.02
N GLU A 84 7.98 -14.44 15.68
CA GLU A 84 7.83 -15.72 16.39
C GLU A 84 6.82 -15.62 17.54
N VAL A 85 6.78 -14.48 18.23
CA VAL A 85 5.78 -14.20 19.28
C VAL A 85 4.39 -14.08 18.66
N PHE A 86 4.26 -13.38 17.54
CA PHE A 86 2.99 -13.32 16.81
C PHE A 86 2.53 -14.71 16.39
N GLU A 87 3.38 -15.52 15.76
CA GLU A 87 3.03 -16.88 15.34
C GLU A 87 2.61 -17.79 16.51
N ALA A 88 3.28 -17.66 17.65
CA ALA A 88 2.97 -18.44 18.84
C ALA A 88 1.61 -18.08 19.49
N TYR A 89 1.21 -16.82 19.43
CA TYR A 89 0.06 -16.29 20.17
C TYR A 89 -1.05 -15.69 19.33
N LYS A 90 -0.96 -15.69 17.99
CA LYS A 90 -1.95 -15.06 17.09
C LYS A 90 -3.37 -15.58 17.31
N ASP A 91 -3.55 -16.85 17.64
CA ASP A 91 -4.86 -17.47 17.84
C ASP A 91 -5.50 -17.10 19.20
N HIS A 92 -4.76 -16.46 20.11
CA HIS A 92 -5.27 -15.90 21.34
C HIS A 92 -5.78 -14.46 21.17
N LEU A 93 -5.45 -13.84 20.03
CA LEU A 93 -5.93 -12.47 19.74
C LEU A 93 -7.41 -12.49 19.31
N PRO A 94 -8.20 -11.45 19.70
CA PRO A 94 -9.46 -11.20 19.05
C PRO A 94 -9.28 -11.12 17.52
N GLU A 95 -10.26 -11.62 16.77
CA GLU A 95 -10.17 -11.75 15.31
C GLU A 95 -9.74 -10.45 14.62
N LEU A 96 -10.30 -9.31 14.97
CA LEU A 96 -9.94 -8.02 14.39
C LEU A 96 -8.47 -7.66 14.64
N TRP A 97 -7.97 -7.86 15.85
CA TRP A 97 -6.58 -7.55 16.21
C TRP A 97 -5.61 -8.50 15.49
N ARG A 98 -5.97 -9.78 15.42
CA ARG A 98 -5.19 -10.77 14.65
C ARG A 98 -5.07 -10.34 13.19
N ARG A 99 -6.17 -9.96 12.53
CA ARG A 99 -6.17 -9.51 11.14
C ARG A 99 -5.29 -8.27 10.91
N ARG A 100 -5.23 -7.33 11.88
CA ARG A 100 -4.32 -6.17 11.80
C ARG A 100 -2.85 -6.59 11.93
N ALA A 101 -2.55 -7.51 12.84
CA ALA A 101 -1.21 -8.05 12.98
C ALA A 101 -0.78 -8.85 11.74
N GLU A 102 -1.64 -9.72 11.20
CA GLU A 102 -1.41 -10.44 9.94
C GLU A 102 -1.11 -9.48 8.78
N HIS A 103 -1.88 -8.39 8.68
CA HIS A 103 -1.61 -7.35 7.69
C HIS A 103 -0.21 -6.76 7.89
N TYR A 104 0.13 -6.35 9.11
CA TYR A 104 1.42 -5.75 9.41
C TYR A 104 2.59 -6.66 9.02
N TYR A 105 2.61 -7.90 9.50
CA TYR A 105 3.72 -8.82 9.23
C TYR A 105 3.81 -9.22 7.77
N SER A 106 2.67 -9.44 7.12
CA SER A 106 2.65 -9.73 5.69
C SER A 106 3.07 -8.54 4.82
N GLU A 107 2.76 -7.30 5.22
CA GLU A 107 3.24 -6.10 4.52
C GLU A 107 4.75 -5.92 4.69
N PHE A 108 5.28 -6.19 5.89
CA PHE A 108 6.71 -6.12 6.14
C PHE A 108 7.48 -7.11 5.23
N ALA A 109 7.06 -8.37 5.20
CA ALA A 109 7.65 -9.40 4.34
C ALA A 109 7.50 -9.05 2.84
N ARG A 110 6.36 -8.48 2.43
CA ARG A 110 6.16 -8.00 1.05
C ARG A 110 7.10 -6.85 0.69
N ALA A 111 7.34 -5.92 1.61
CA ALA A 111 8.26 -4.82 1.37
C ALA A 111 9.70 -5.30 1.14
N GLU A 112 10.18 -6.23 1.98
CA GLU A 112 11.51 -6.85 1.84
C GLU A 112 11.61 -7.61 0.50
N LYS A 113 10.62 -8.46 0.22
CA LYS A 113 10.57 -9.22 -1.04
C LYS A 113 10.48 -8.31 -2.26
N GLY A 114 9.72 -7.22 -2.15
CA GLY A 114 9.60 -6.21 -3.20
C GLY A 114 10.93 -5.54 -3.51
N ALA A 115 11.71 -5.18 -2.49
CA ALA A 115 13.04 -4.63 -2.68
C ALA A 115 13.99 -5.61 -3.39
N GLU A 116 13.91 -6.93 -3.07
CA GLU A 116 14.67 -7.95 -3.78
C GLU A 116 14.29 -8.08 -5.25
N LEU A 117 12.98 -8.13 -5.56
CA LEU A 117 12.50 -8.24 -6.94
C LEU A 117 12.88 -7.01 -7.75
N TRP A 118 12.80 -5.83 -7.14
CA TRP A 118 13.24 -4.59 -7.79
C TRP A 118 14.73 -4.63 -8.16
N ARG A 119 15.61 -5.07 -7.23
CA ARG A 119 17.04 -5.24 -7.51
C ARG A 119 17.31 -6.22 -8.65
N LYS A 120 16.47 -7.25 -8.79
CA LYS A 120 16.55 -8.25 -9.89
C LYS A 120 15.97 -7.74 -11.21
N GLY A 121 15.29 -6.61 -11.22
CA GLY A 121 14.59 -6.10 -12.40
C GLY A 121 13.29 -6.82 -12.72
N ASP A 122 12.73 -7.57 -11.76
CA ASP A 122 11.46 -8.28 -11.92
C ASP A 122 10.28 -7.35 -11.59
N LEU A 123 9.88 -6.57 -12.60
CA LEU A 123 8.77 -5.63 -12.48
C LEU A 123 7.42 -6.34 -12.29
N GLU A 124 7.21 -7.46 -12.96
CA GLU A 124 5.95 -8.22 -12.87
C GLU A 124 5.78 -8.83 -11.47
N GLY A 125 6.82 -9.47 -10.96
CA GLY A 125 6.82 -9.99 -9.60
C GLY A 125 6.62 -8.90 -8.56
N TYR A 126 7.29 -7.75 -8.72
CA TYR A 126 7.08 -6.58 -7.86
C TYR A 126 5.64 -6.06 -7.95
N GLY A 127 5.11 -5.93 -9.16
CA GLY A 127 3.74 -5.47 -9.39
C GLY A 127 2.69 -6.39 -8.75
N GLN A 128 2.91 -7.71 -8.82
CA GLN A 128 2.04 -8.68 -8.15
C GLN A 128 2.03 -8.48 -6.63
N LEU A 129 3.19 -8.22 -6.00
CA LEU A 129 3.25 -7.89 -4.57
C LEU A 129 2.51 -6.58 -4.26
N VAL A 130 2.54 -5.59 -5.16
CA VAL A 130 1.75 -4.35 -5.00
C VAL A 130 0.25 -4.63 -5.01
N PHE A 131 -0.23 -5.51 -5.89
CA PHE A 131 -1.63 -5.95 -5.87
C PHE A 131 -1.99 -6.73 -4.60
N GLU A 132 -1.13 -7.62 -4.14
CA GLU A 132 -1.34 -8.35 -2.88
C GLU A 132 -1.42 -7.41 -1.67
N SER A 133 -0.57 -6.38 -1.65
CA SER A 133 -0.61 -5.31 -0.65
C SER A 133 -1.94 -4.55 -0.68
N GLY A 134 -2.44 -4.21 -1.88
CA GLY A 134 -3.77 -3.62 -2.05
C GLY A 134 -4.89 -4.52 -1.51
N LYS A 135 -4.85 -5.81 -1.83
CA LYS A 135 -5.80 -6.82 -1.32
C LYS A 135 -5.75 -6.89 0.21
N SER A 136 -4.56 -6.98 0.79
CA SER A 136 -4.38 -7.03 2.25
C SER A 136 -4.89 -5.76 2.93
N SER A 137 -4.67 -4.59 2.32
CA SER A 137 -5.20 -3.32 2.80
C SER A 137 -6.73 -3.30 2.84
N ILE A 138 -7.40 -3.87 1.82
CA ILE A 138 -8.87 -3.93 1.74
C ILE A 138 -9.44 -4.92 2.75
N TYR A 139 -8.93 -6.15 2.79
CA TYR A 139 -9.59 -7.26 3.48
C TYR A 139 -9.03 -7.54 4.88
N SER A 140 -7.73 -7.32 5.11
CA SER A 140 -7.11 -7.57 6.41
C SER A 140 -7.01 -6.29 7.26
N TYR A 141 -6.60 -5.17 6.66
CA TYR A 141 -6.56 -3.88 7.35
C TYR A 141 -7.91 -3.15 7.36
N GLU A 142 -8.80 -3.51 6.43
CA GLU A 142 -10.15 -2.93 6.26
C GLU A 142 -10.12 -1.42 6.08
N CYS A 143 -9.22 -0.94 5.23
CA CYS A 143 -9.25 0.41 4.69
C CYS A 143 -9.79 0.39 3.25
N GLY A 144 -10.06 1.58 2.73
CA GLY A 144 -10.68 1.76 1.42
C GLY A 144 -12.16 2.14 1.52
N CYS A 145 -12.55 3.18 0.79
CA CYS A 145 -13.96 3.43 0.46
C CYS A 145 -14.35 2.61 -0.78
N ASP A 146 -15.62 2.56 -1.10
CA ASP A 146 -16.12 1.72 -2.20
C ASP A 146 -15.54 2.16 -3.55
N GLU A 147 -15.30 3.46 -3.74
CA GLU A 147 -14.68 4.04 -4.93
C GLU A 147 -13.23 3.57 -5.11
N LEU A 148 -12.43 3.57 -4.05
CA LEU A 148 -11.03 3.09 -4.11
C LEU A 148 -10.97 1.57 -4.31
N LYS A 149 -11.87 0.82 -3.67
CA LYS A 149 -11.97 -0.63 -3.88
C LYS A 149 -12.33 -0.94 -5.34
N LYS A 150 -13.26 -0.18 -5.92
CA LYS A 150 -13.64 -0.34 -7.32
C LYS A 150 -12.49 -0.02 -8.26
N LEU A 151 -11.75 1.06 -8.04
CA LEU A 151 -10.53 1.36 -8.79
C LEU A 151 -9.52 0.21 -8.70
N TYR A 152 -9.31 -0.34 -7.50
CA TYR A 152 -8.41 -1.48 -7.32
C TYR A 152 -8.87 -2.71 -8.11
N GLU A 153 -10.16 -3.03 -8.11
CA GLU A 153 -10.72 -4.14 -8.90
C GLU A 153 -10.52 -3.94 -10.41
N ILE A 154 -10.80 -2.73 -10.90
CA ILE A 154 -10.60 -2.38 -12.31
C ILE A 154 -9.13 -2.51 -12.70
N MET A 155 -8.22 -1.96 -11.89
CA MET A 155 -6.78 -2.05 -12.15
C MET A 155 -6.30 -3.50 -12.25
N ARG A 156 -6.78 -4.39 -11.37
CA ARG A 156 -6.43 -5.83 -11.39
C ARG A 156 -6.89 -6.55 -12.66
N ASN A 157 -7.97 -6.07 -13.30
CA ASN A 157 -8.58 -6.68 -14.48
C ASN A 157 -8.25 -5.91 -15.78
N THR A 158 -7.27 -5.00 -15.72
CA THR A 158 -6.85 -4.20 -16.87
C THR A 158 -5.48 -4.66 -17.35
N ASP A 159 -5.44 -5.11 -18.61
CA ASP A 159 -4.19 -5.52 -19.25
C ASP A 159 -3.21 -4.33 -19.35
N GLY A 160 -1.92 -4.60 -19.18
CA GLY A 160 -0.89 -3.57 -19.15
C GLY A 160 -0.69 -2.92 -17.78
N ILE A 161 -1.45 -3.28 -16.74
CA ILE A 161 -1.17 -2.87 -15.37
C ILE A 161 -0.38 -3.98 -14.66
N TYR A 162 0.86 -3.71 -14.34
CA TYR A 162 1.74 -4.65 -13.64
C TYR A 162 1.39 -4.80 -12.16
N GLY A 163 0.94 -3.72 -11.51
CA GLY A 163 0.55 -3.70 -10.11
C GLY A 163 -0.10 -2.40 -9.72
N GLY A 164 -0.99 -2.42 -8.72
CA GLY A 164 -1.69 -1.22 -8.28
C GLY A 164 -2.32 -1.37 -6.90
N ARG A 165 -2.41 -0.26 -6.17
CA ARG A 165 -3.01 -0.16 -4.84
C ARG A 165 -3.42 1.26 -4.48
N PHE A 166 -4.02 1.44 -3.31
CA PHE A 166 -4.26 2.77 -2.75
C PHE A 166 -2.97 3.54 -2.52
N SER A 167 -3.02 4.84 -2.67
CA SER A 167 -1.97 5.76 -2.22
C SER A 167 -2.33 6.33 -0.86
N GLY A 168 -1.43 6.19 0.12
CA GLY A 168 -1.63 6.63 1.50
C GLY A 168 -2.56 5.75 2.31
N ALA A 169 -3.33 6.34 3.24
CA ALA A 169 -4.16 5.63 4.21
C ALA A 169 -5.39 4.89 3.63
N GLY A 170 -5.73 5.11 2.37
CA GLY A 170 -6.76 4.36 1.66
C GLY A 170 -8.21 4.69 2.00
N PHE A 171 -8.51 5.76 2.74
CA PHE A 171 -9.91 6.10 3.07
C PHE A 171 -10.58 7.01 2.05
N LYS A 172 -9.81 7.76 1.25
CA LYS A 172 -10.19 8.59 0.10
C LYS A 172 -8.92 8.92 -0.70
N GLY A 173 -9.05 9.65 -1.80
CA GLY A 173 -7.92 10.13 -2.59
C GLY A 173 -7.71 9.30 -3.85
N CYS A 174 -6.57 8.66 -4.01
CA CYS A 174 -6.23 7.99 -5.27
C CYS A 174 -5.71 6.56 -5.08
N CYS A 175 -5.77 5.81 -6.16
CA CYS A 175 -4.97 4.63 -6.40
C CYS A 175 -3.77 4.98 -7.28
N MET A 176 -2.70 4.22 -7.16
CA MET A 176 -1.54 4.27 -8.05
C MET A 176 -1.28 2.91 -8.67
N ALA A 177 -0.75 2.91 -9.88
CA ALA A 177 -0.41 1.70 -10.61
C ALA A 177 0.91 1.85 -11.37
N LEU A 178 1.62 0.73 -11.51
CA LEU A 178 2.72 0.59 -12.48
C LEU A 178 2.14 0.06 -13.77
N VAL A 179 2.36 0.79 -14.87
CA VAL A 179 1.70 0.53 -16.15
C VAL A 179 2.70 0.40 -17.29
N ASP A 180 2.34 -0.39 -18.28
CA ASP A 180 3.03 -0.50 -19.54
C ASP A 180 2.95 0.84 -20.30
N PRO A 181 4.10 1.46 -20.65
CA PRO A 181 4.12 2.72 -21.39
C PRO A 181 3.38 2.68 -22.73
N GLU A 182 3.35 1.52 -23.39
CA GLU A 182 2.71 1.35 -24.71
C GLU A 182 1.18 1.28 -24.61
N LYS A 183 0.64 0.95 -23.42
CA LYS A 183 -0.81 0.77 -23.16
C LYS A 183 -1.44 1.90 -22.35
N VAL A 184 -0.70 2.96 -22.09
CA VAL A 184 -1.16 4.05 -21.20
C VAL A 184 -2.52 4.61 -21.57
N GLU A 185 -2.75 4.92 -22.86
CA GLU A 185 -4.02 5.54 -23.27
C GLU A 185 -5.20 4.54 -23.18
N ASP A 186 -4.99 3.28 -23.58
CA ASP A 186 -6.02 2.24 -23.44
C ASP A 186 -6.37 1.97 -21.98
N ILE A 187 -5.36 1.95 -21.10
CA ILE A 187 -5.54 1.81 -19.65
C ILE A 187 -6.36 2.98 -19.10
N LYS A 188 -6.02 4.23 -19.46
CA LYS A 188 -6.76 5.41 -19.01
C LYS A 188 -8.21 5.38 -19.44
N VAL A 189 -8.46 5.07 -20.71
CA VAL A 189 -9.81 4.97 -21.26
C VAL A 189 -10.59 3.90 -20.50
N LYS A 190 -10.09 2.67 -20.43
CA LYS A 190 -10.77 1.57 -19.77
C LYS A 190 -11.06 1.84 -18.29
N VAL A 191 -10.06 2.31 -17.53
CA VAL A 191 -10.25 2.59 -16.10
C VAL A 191 -11.25 3.71 -15.90
N THR A 192 -11.22 4.76 -16.72
CA THR A 192 -12.16 5.89 -16.65
C THR A 192 -13.60 5.43 -16.94
N GLU A 193 -13.81 4.71 -18.04
CA GLU A 193 -15.15 4.23 -18.45
C GLU A 193 -15.76 3.30 -17.40
N GLU A 194 -15.01 2.29 -16.94
CA GLU A 194 -15.50 1.34 -15.95
C GLU A 194 -15.76 2.00 -14.59
N TYR A 195 -14.91 2.96 -14.21
CA TYR A 195 -15.05 3.68 -12.95
C TYR A 195 -16.26 4.63 -12.96
N LEU A 196 -16.42 5.46 -14.00
CA LEU A 196 -17.55 6.39 -14.12
C LEU A 196 -18.86 5.67 -14.42
N LYS A 197 -18.82 4.47 -15.01
CA LYS A 197 -20.00 3.60 -15.09
C LYS A 197 -20.48 3.16 -13.70
N ALA A 198 -19.55 2.91 -12.76
CA ALA A 198 -19.89 2.52 -11.39
C ALA A 198 -20.28 3.73 -10.51
N PHE A 199 -19.72 4.90 -10.77
CA PHE A 199 -19.91 6.14 -9.99
C PHE A 199 -20.12 7.34 -10.92
N PRO A 200 -21.26 7.43 -11.63
CA PRO A 200 -21.51 8.51 -12.60
C PRO A 200 -21.54 9.90 -11.94
N GLU A 201 -21.88 10.00 -10.67
CA GLU A 201 -21.87 11.25 -9.90
C GLU A 201 -20.47 11.85 -9.68
N LEU A 202 -19.42 11.10 -10.00
CA LEU A 202 -18.03 11.55 -9.91
C LEU A 202 -17.47 12.05 -11.25
N GLU A 203 -18.29 12.09 -12.29
CA GLU A 203 -17.94 12.73 -13.56
C GLU A 203 -17.55 14.19 -13.32
N GLY A 204 -16.47 14.64 -13.94
CA GLY A 204 -15.89 15.97 -13.73
C GLY A 204 -15.07 16.13 -12.43
N ARG A 205 -15.09 15.14 -11.52
CA ARG A 205 -14.29 15.12 -10.29
C ARG A 205 -13.19 14.05 -10.32
N TYR A 206 -13.42 12.93 -10.97
CA TYR A 206 -12.43 11.91 -11.24
C TYR A 206 -11.33 12.44 -12.17
N SER A 207 -10.10 11.97 -12.00
CA SER A 207 -8.98 12.32 -12.87
C SER A 207 -7.97 11.17 -12.95
N ALA A 208 -7.36 10.99 -14.12
CA ALA A 208 -6.28 10.04 -14.35
C ALA A 208 -5.02 10.79 -14.83
N TYR A 209 -3.91 10.57 -14.14
CA TYR A 209 -2.62 11.17 -14.44
C TYR A 209 -1.59 10.07 -14.71
N VAL A 210 -0.60 10.38 -15.55
CA VAL A 210 0.56 9.51 -15.76
C VAL A 210 1.82 10.31 -15.57
N CYS A 211 2.75 9.76 -14.82
CA CYS A 211 4.02 10.39 -14.51
C CYS A 211 5.17 9.37 -14.50
N GLU A 212 6.36 9.88 -14.38
CA GLU A 212 7.59 9.13 -14.22
C GLU A 212 8.22 9.46 -12.86
N SER A 213 9.16 8.62 -12.42
CA SER A 213 9.95 8.93 -11.23
C SER A 213 10.78 10.20 -11.44
N ALA A 214 10.90 11.01 -10.40
CA ALA A 214 11.67 12.24 -10.42
C ALA A 214 12.55 12.37 -9.18
N ASP A 215 13.56 13.25 -9.28
CA ASP A 215 14.34 13.64 -8.11
C ASP A 215 13.45 14.38 -7.09
N GLY A 216 13.77 14.21 -5.83
CA GLY A 216 13.16 14.98 -4.75
C GLY A 216 13.47 16.47 -4.87
N VAL A 217 12.73 17.27 -4.13
CA VAL A 217 12.95 18.71 -4.06
C VAL A 217 14.37 18.98 -3.56
N ARG A 218 15.14 19.72 -4.34
CA ARG A 218 16.44 20.26 -3.93
C ARG A 218 16.18 21.67 -3.35
N LEU A 219 16.67 21.89 -2.15
CA LEU A 219 16.73 23.21 -1.52
C LEU A 219 17.95 23.95 -2.05
#